data_88143ac5e725cdcf8581f827206c8bf0
#
_entry.id   88143ac5e725cdcf8581f827206c8bf0
#
_cell.length_a   1.000
_cell.length_b   1.000
_cell.length_c   1.000
_cell.angle_alpha   90.00
_cell.angle_beta   90.00
_cell.angle_gamma   90.00
#
_symmetry.space_group_name_H-M   'P 1'
#
loop_
_entity.id
_entity.type
_entity.pdbx_description
1 polymer ?
#
loop_
_entity_poly.entity_id
_entity_poly.type
_entity_poly.pdbx_seq_one_letter_code
_entity_poly.pdbx_strand_id
1 'polypeptide(L)'
;MAPVTKFSRKIYKGEVNNDEAAYVFDILTRYMNPKPEGSLKVLDIGSKNWAYVKGEYDFFRKYCDNLTLDGVEIDAYRLYANLYSRFEAAKFYIKNLDGVKYYADDLMNISDKYDYIIWLLPFVTPQPLEKWGLPKKYFMPQELLEHAAELLKKEMFIVNQGEQEAEIQQKLLDRAGLQYKFLGEVESSIELFKNPRYGFLISK
;
A
#
# COMPACT_ATOMS: atom_id res chain seq x y z
N MET A 1 -16.98 -6.94 -9.12
CA MET A 1 -17.54 -6.07 -8.05
C MET A 1 -17.16 -6.70 -6.73
N ALA A 2 -16.32 -6.05 -5.92
CA ALA A 2 -16.11 -6.50 -4.55
C ALA A 2 -17.46 -6.44 -3.81
N PRO A 3 -17.81 -7.42 -3.00
CA PRO A 3 -19.10 -7.45 -2.34
C PRO A 3 -19.19 -6.33 -1.29
N VAL A 4 -19.84 -5.25 -1.67
CA VAL A 4 -20.15 -4.07 -0.84
C VAL A 4 -20.75 -4.44 0.52
N THR A 5 -21.44 -5.58 0.59
CA THR A 5 -22.04 -6.09 1.81
C THR A 5 -21.06 -6.48 2.91
N LYS A 6 -19.83 -6.94 2.58
CA LYS A 6 -18.81 -7.27 3.59
C LYS A 6 -18.19 -5.99 4.21
N PHE A 7 -17.94 -4.97 3.39
CA PHE A 7 -17.37 -3.72 3.85
C PHE A 7 -18.29 -2.97 4.83
N SER A 8 -19.58 -2.81 4.48
CA SER A 8 -20.53 -2.11 5.33
C SER A 8 -20.77 -2.81 6.68
N ARG A 9 -20.81 -4.15 6.72
CA ARG A 9 -20.95 -4.89 7.97
C ARG A 9 -19.76 -4.74 8.91
N LYS A 10 -18.54 -4.79 8.39
CA LYS A 10 -17.31 -4.64 9.21
C LYS A 10 -17.19 -3.24 9.79
N ILE A 11 -17.48 -2.19 9.00
CA ILE A 11 -17.49 -0.82 9.49
C ILE A 11 -18.53 -0.62 10.61
N TYR A 12 -19.76 -1.07 10.39
CA TYR A 12 -20.83 -0.92 11.38
C TYR A 12 -20.55 -1.58 12.73
N LYS A 13 -19.84 -2.69 12.75
CA LYS A 13 -19.47 -3.39 13.99
C LYS A 13 -18.22 -2.84 14.67
N GLY A 14 -17.54 -1.87 14.08
CA GLY A 14 -16.27 -1.37 14.60
C GLY A 14 -15.13 -2.37 14.56
N GLU A 15 -15.27 -3.46 13.81
CA GLU A 15 -14.22 -4.46 13.63
C GLU A 15 -13.13 -3.92 12.71
N VAL A 16 -11.96 -3.65 13.25
CA VAL A 16 -10.77 -3.20 12.51
C VAL A 16 -9.90 -4.38 12.09
N ASN A 17 -10.01 -5.50 12.80
CA ASN A 17 -9.29 -6.72 12.45
C ASN A 17 -10.05 -7.49 11.36
N ASN A 18 -9.40 -7.68 10.20
CA ASN A 18 -9.99 -8.31 9.03
C ASN A 18 -8.92 -9.08 8.24
N ASP A 19 -9.36 -9.89 7.27
CA ASP A 19 -8.48 -10.76 6.50
C ASP A 19 -7.44 -9.97 5.68
N GLU A 20 -7.78 -8.76 5.21
CA GLU A 20 -6.83 -7.89 4.48
C GLU A 20 -5.70 -7.42 5.41
N ALA A 21 -6.02 -7.02 6.64
CA ALA A 21 -5.02 -6.64 7.64
C ALA A 21 -4.15 -7.84 8.05
N ALA A 22 -4.75 -9.02 8.25
CA ALA A 22 -4.01 -10.23 8.57
C ALA A 22 -3.06 -10.64 7.44
N TYR A 23 -3.51 -10.55 6.19
CA TYR A 23 -2.69 -10.83 5.01
C TYR A 23 -1.49 -9.87 4.92
N VAL A 24 -1.73 -8.56 5.04
CA VAL A 24 -0.65 -7.56 4.95
C VAL A 24 0.36 -7.75 6.08
N PHE A 25 -0.11 -7.98 7.31
CA PHE A 25 0.78 -8.30 8.42
C PHE A 25 1.66 -9.53 8.16
N ASP A 26 1.07 -10.60 7.61
CA ASP A 26 1.79 -11.85 7.32
C ASP A 26 2.87 -11.64 6.26
N ILE A 27 2.54 -11.00 5.11
CA ILE A 27 3.51 -10.76 4.05
C ILE A 27 4.64 -9.81 4.50
N LEU A 28 4.33 -8.75 5.23
CA LEU A 28 5.36 -7.87 5.78
C LEU A 28 6.28 -8.62 6.75
N THR A 29 5.73 -9.49 7.59
CA THR A 29 6.52 -10.31 8.52
C THR A 29 7.45 -11.30 7.80
N ARG A 30 7.04 -11.82 6.65
CA ARG A 30 7.85 -12.77 5.87
C ARG A 30 8.95 -12.13 5.04
N TYR A 31 8.68 -10.95 4.51
CA TYR A 31 9.53 -10.36 3.47
C TYR A 31 10.29 -9.10 3.90
N MET A 32 9.90 -8.44 4.99
CA MET A 32 10.60 -7.29 5.53
C MET A 32 11.20 -7.59 6.90
N ASN A 33 12.34 -6.95 7.18
CA ASN A 33 13.02 -7.09 8.47
C ASN A 33 13.55 -5.73 8.94
N PRO A 34 12.67 -4.80 9.35
CA PRO A 34 13.08 -3.50 9.84
C PRO A 34 14.01 -3.63 11.05
N LYS A 35 14.99 -2.75 11.14
CA LYS A 35 15.81 -2.65 12.35
C LYS A 35 15.04 -1.89 13.43
N PRO A 36 15.10 -2.33 14.70
CA PRO A 36 14.48 -1.60 15.80
C PRO A 36 15.05 -0.18 15.94
N GLU A 37 14.17 0.81 16.06
CA GLU A 37 14.51 2.22 16.22
C GLU A 37 13.51 2.92 17.15
N GLY A 38 13.89 4.08 17.73
CA GLY A 38 12.98 4.84 18.59
C GLY A 38 11.79 5.41 17.83
N SER A 39 11.97 5.76 16.55
CA SER A 39 10.94 6.33 15.70
C SER A 39 11.05 5.80 14.28
N LEU A 40 9.93 5.49 13.65
CA LEU A 40 9.85 5.14 12.23
C LEU A 40 8.80 6.00 11.52
N LYS A 41 9.10 6.37 10.27
CA LYS A 41 8.16 7.03 9.37
C LYS A 41 7.92 6.16 8.15
N VAL A 42 6.68 5.77 7.92
CA VAL A 42 6.25 4.82 6.87
C VAL A 42 5.23 5.48 5.97
N LEU A 43 5.30 5.23 4.66
CA LEU A 43 4.32 5.65 3.66
C LEU A 43 3.69 4.42 3.02
N ASP A 44 2.37 4.38 2.95
CA ASP A 44 1.60 3.47 2.10
C ASP A 44 1.06 4.21 0.88
N ILE A 45 1.46 3.77 -0.33
CA ILE A 45 1.09 4.40 -1.59
C ILE A 45 -0.10 3.66 -2.21
N GLY A 46 -1.15 4.42 -2.57
CA GLY A 46 -2.35 3.85 -3.15
C GLY A 46 -3.20 3.11 -2.12
N SER A 47 -3.31 3.67 -0.92
CA SER A 47 -3.93 3.06 0.26
C SER A 47 -5.39 2.68 0.07
N LYS A 48 -6.04 3.15 -1.00
CA LYS A 48 -7.46 2.88 -1.28
C LYS A 48 -8.36 3.31 -0.11
N ASN A 49 -9.08 2.37 0.51
CA ASN A 49 -9.86 2.59 1.72
C ASN A 49 -9.13 2.17 3.00
N TRP A 50 -7.91 1.77 2.87
CA TRP A 50 -6.95 1.35 3.91
C TRP A 50 -7.49 0.33 4.92
N ALA A 51 -8.27 -0.62 4.43
CA ALA A 51 -8.85 -1.65 5.28
C ALA A 51 -7.79 -2.52 5.99
N TYR A 52 -6.58 -2.54 5.45
CA TYR A 52 -5.44 -3.32 5.94
C TYR A 52 -4.47 -2.52 6.84
N VAL A 53 -4.71 -1.23 7.07
CA VAL A 53 -3.81 -0.36 7.85
C VAL A 53 -3.40 -0.94 9.22
N LYS A 54 -4.32 -1.66 9.87
CA LYS A 54 -4.02 -2.32 11.17
C LYS A 54 -2.90 -3.36 11.05
N GLY A 55 -2.81 -4.05 9.91
CA GLY A 55 -1.74 -5.00 9.63
C GLY A 55 -0.38 -4.33 9.52
N GLU A 56 -0.29 -3.22 8.80
CA GLU A 56 0.93 -2.41 8.69
C GLU A 56 1.31 -1.81 10.04
N TYR A 57 0.33 -1.20 10.72
CA TYR A 57 0.53 -0.60 12.03
C TYR A 57 1.11 -1.60 13.03
N ASP A 58 0.49 -2.77 13.18
CA ASP A 58 0.93 -3.82 14.12
C ASP A 58 2.31 -4.37 13.74
N PHE A 59 2.61 -4.46 12.44
CA PHE A 59 3.92 -4.88 11.98
C PHE A 59 5.01 -3.88 12.38
N PHE A 60 4.89 -2.60 12.01
CA PHE A 60 5.92 -1.60 12.27
C PHE A 60 6.06 -1.26 13.76
N ARG A 61 4.97 -1.32 14.54
CA ARG A 61 5.00 -1.11 16.00
C ARG A 61 5.87 -2.13 16.76
N LYS A 62 6.21 -3.26 16.15
CA LYS A 62 7.18 -4.20 16.72
C LYS A 62 8.61 -3.65 16.72
N TYR A 63 8.88 -2.66 15.88
CA TYR A 63 10.22 -2.15 15.62
C TYR A 63 10.44 -0.72 16.10
N CYS A 64 9.42 -0.04 16.62
CA CYS A 64 9.57 1.34 17.11
C CYS A 64 8.59 1.68 18.23
N ASP A 65 9.01 2.64 19.08
CA ASP A 65 8.15 3.23 20.10
C ASP A 65 7.22 4.30 19.53
N ASN A 66 7.69 5.05 18.53
CA ASN A 66 6.95 6.10 17.86
C ASN A 66 6.83 5.80 16.36
N LEU A 67 5.61 5.51 15.92
CA LEU A 67 5.29 5.28 14.51
C LEU A 67 4.54 6.47 13.93
N THR A 68 5.05 6.98 12.79
CA THR A 68 4.25 7.79 11.87
C THR A 68 3.96 6.92 10.66
N LEU A 69 2.68 6.68 10.38
CA LEU A 69 2.23 5.88 9.26
C LEU A 69 1.26 6.72 8.42
N ASP A 70 1.73 7.11 7.25
CA ASP A 70 1.00 7.96 6.31
C ASP A 70 0.50 7.11 5.12
N GLY A 71 -0.77 7.22 4.78
CA GLY A 71 -1.35 6.64 3.58
C GLY A 71 -1.76 7.71 2.58
N VAL A 72 -1.43 7.56 1.30
CA VAL A 72 -1.81 8.48 0.24
C VAL A 72 -2.65 7.78 -0.82
N GLU A 73 -3.76 8.42 -1.21
CA GLU A 73 -4.69 7.89 -2.22
C GLU A 73 -5.27 9.03 -3.07
N ILE A 74 -5.04 8.95 -4.38
CA ILE A 74 -5.51 9.95 -5.34
C ILE A 74 -7.02 9.86 -5.58
N ASP A 75 -7.60 8.65 -5.47
CA ASP A 75 -9.01 8.36 -5.72
C ASP A 75 -9.82 8.23 -4.40
N ALA A 76 -9.38 8.96 -3.38
CA ALA A 76 -9.90 8.89 -2.02
C ALA A 76 -11.41 9.21 -1.91
N TYR A 77 -11.96 10.02 -2.81
CA TYR A 77 -13.37 10.42 -2.78
C TYR A 77 -14.29 9.52 -3.61
N ARG A 78 -13.77 8.43 -4.18
CA ARG A 78 -14.61 7.42 -4.84
C ARG A 78 -15.61 6.83 -3.86
N LEU A 79 -16.88 6.85 -4.29
CA LEU A 79 -17.97 6.30 -3.49
C LEU A 79 -18.09 4.78 -3.69
N TYR A 80 -18.43 4.10 -2.61
CA TYR A 80 -18.95 2.74 -2.62
C TYR A 80 -20.49 2.75 -2.81
N ALA A 81 -21.07 1.60 -3.09
CA ALA A 81 -22.52 1.49 -3.28
C ALA A 81 -23.34 1.85 -2.01
N ASN A 82 -22.73 1.87 -0.85
CA ASN A 82 -23.32 2.34 0.40
C ASN A 82 -23.15 3.87 0.63
N LEU A 83 -22.70 4.59 -0.40
CA LEU A 83 -22.47 6.04 -0.42
C LEU A 83 -21.31 6.56 0.45
N TYR A 84 -20.58 5.69 1.14
CA TYR A 84 -19.35 6.10 1.80
C TYR A 84 -18.21 6.20 0.79
N SER A 85 -17.38 7.21 0.94
CA SER A 85 -16.12 7.35 0.17
C SER A 85 -15.03 6.44 0.74
N ARG A 86 -13.97 6.23 -0.04
CA ARG A 86 -12.74 5.58 0.47
C ARG A 86 -12.14 6.37 1.63
N PHE A 87 -12.18 7.70 1.56
CA PHE A 87 -11.71 8.59 2.61
C PHE A 87 -12.42 8.35 3.94
N GLU A 88 -13.76 8.30 3.93
CA GLU A 88 -14.55 8.04 5.13
C GLU A 88 -14.28 6.64 5.70
N ALA A 89 -14.13 5.66 4.83
CA ALA A 89 -13.76 4.31 5.23
C ALA A 89 -12.36 4.27 5.86
N ALA A 90 -11.37 4.93 5.25
CA ALA A 90 -10.02 5.01 5.79
C ALA A 90 -10.03 5.71 7.16
N LYS A 91 -10.75 6.82 7.31
CA LYS A 91 -10.93 7.52 8.61
C LYS A 91 -11.50 6.61 9.68
N PHE A 92 -12.40 5.71 9.31
CA PHE A 92 -12.92 4.73 10.26
C PHE A 92 -11.83 3.73 10.70
N TYR A 93 -11.02 3.21 9.76
CA TYR A 93 -9.99 2.23 10.09
C TYR A 93 -8.84 2.81 10.92
N ILE A 94 -8.49 4.09 10.73
CA ILE A 94 -7.36 4.73 11.43
C ILE A 94 -7.74 5.38 12.76
N LYS A 95 -9.02 5.55 13.09
CA LYS A 95 -9.50 6.39 14.21
C LYS A 95 -8.91 6.09 15.59
N ASN A 96 -8.43 4.85 15.81
CA ASN A 96 -7.86 4.40 17.08
C ASN A 96 -6.37 4.02 16.94
N LEU A 97 -5.70 4.49 15.89
CA LEU A 97 -4.29 4.23 15.63
C LEU A 97 -3.51 5.53 15.77
N ASP A 98 -2.64 5.59 16.78
CA ASP A 98 -1.84 6.77 17.06
C ASP A 98 -0.75 6.97 15.99
N GLY A 99 -0.56 8.23 15.55
CA GLY A 99 0.45 8.57 14.55
C GLY A 99 0.10 8.17 13.12
N VAL A 100 -1.16 7.75 12.85
CA VAL A 100 -1.64 7.35 11.52
C VAL A 100 -2.42 8.48 10.85
N LYS A 101 -2.08 8.78 9.59
CA LYS A 101 -2.76 9.79 8.78
C LYS A 101 -3.09 9.27 7.40
N TYR A 102 -4.21 9.73 6.85
CA TYR A 102 -4.63 9.42 5.48
C TYR A 102 -4.77 10.72 4.69
N TYR A 103 -4.06 10.78 3.56
CA TYR A 103 -4.04 11.92 2.64
C TYR A 103 -4.83 11.59 1.38
N ALA A 104 -5.86 12.39 1.11
CA ALA A 104 -6.61 12.37 -0.15
C ALA A 104 -5.86 13.25 -1.17
N ASP A 105 -4.73 12.77 -1.69
CA ASP A 105 -3.81 13.58 -2.48
C ASP A 105 -3.08 12.72 -3.53
N ASP A 106 -2.39 13.40 -4.46
CA ASP A 106 -1.47 12.80 -5.41
C ASP A 106 -0.12 12.51 -4.72
N LEU A 107 0.46 11.35 -4.99
CA LEU A 107 1.80 11.01 -4.51
C LEU A 107 2.83 12.08 -4.88
N MET A 108 2.72 12.71 -6.06
CA MET A 108 3.62 13.75 -6.53
C MET A 108 3.63 15.01 -5.66
N ASN A 109 2.63 15.20 -4.79
CA ASN A 109 2.58 16.31 -3.82
C ASN A 109 3.22 15.96 -2.47
N ILE A 110 3.58 14.70 -2.26
CA ILE A 110 4.26 14.28 -1.04
C ILE A 110 5.75 14.62 -1.15
N SER A 111 6.30 15.32 -0.16
CA SER A 111 7.71 15.75 -0.15
C SER A 111 8.50 15.24 1.04
N ASP A 112 7.84 14.71 2.04
CA ASP A 112 8.46 14.14 3.22
C ASP A 112 9.27 12.88 2.90
N LYS A 113 10.34 12.62 3.67
CA LYS A 113 11.13 11.39 3.52
C LYS A 113 10.64 10.32 4.50
N TYR A 114 10.63 9.07 4.05
CA TYR A 114 10.12 7.92 4.79
C TYR A 114 11.19 6.85 4.95
N ASP A 115 11.20 6.21 6.11
CA ASP A 115 12.14 5.11 6.37
C ASP A 115 11.75 3.88 5.57
N TYR A 116 10.44 3.61 5.49
CA TYR A 116 9.89 2.51 4.71
C TYR A 116 8.73 2.99 3.84
N ILE A 117 8.60 2.37 2.66
CA ILE A 117 7.47 2.60 1.75
C ILE A 117 6.83 1.25 1.42
N ILE A 118 5.51 1.18 1.52
CA ILE A 118 4.69 0.04 1.09
C ILE A 118 3.92 0.47 -0.15
N TRP A 119 3.95 -0.33 -1.19
CA TRP A 119 3.21 -0.06 -2.41
C TRP A 119 2.56 -1.33 -2.94
N LEU A 120 1.31 -1.52 -2.56
CA LEU A 120 0.55 -2.70 -2.95
C LEU A 120 -0.24 -2.41 -4.23
N LEU A 121 0.06 -3.18 -5.28
CA LEU A 121 -0.63 -3.16 -6.58
C LEU A 121 -0.53 -1.81 -7.30
N PRO A 122 0.68 -1.29 -7.55
CA PRO A 122 0.85 -0.12 -8.40
C PRO A 122 0.25 -0.36 -9.79
N PHE A 123 -0.30 0.67 -10.40
CA PHE A 123 -0.77 0.60 -11.77
C PHE A 123 0.41 0.68 -12.75
N VAL A 124 0.97 -0.47 -13.10
CA VAL A 124 2.07 -0.56 -14.09
C VAL A 124 1.56 -0.75 -15.52
N THR A 125 0.26 -0.97 -15.67
CA THR A 125 -0.45 -1.01 -16.96
C THR A 125 -1.64 -0.05 -16.94
N PRO A 126 -2.10 0.49 -18.08
CA PRO A 126 -3.18 1.47 -18.11
C PRO A 126 -4.56 0.88 -17.79
N GLN A 127 -4.77 -0.43 -18.02
CA GLN A 127 -6.07 -1.07 -17.90
C GLN A 127 -6.72 -0.95 -16.51
N PRO A 128 -6.02 -1.16 -15.38
CA PRO A 128 -6.62 -0.98 -14.06
C PRO A 128 -7.07 0.47 -13.82
N LEU A 129 -6.27 1.45 -14.25
CA LEU A 129 -6.59 2.88 -14.12
C LEU A 129 -7.84 3.23 -14.94
N GLU A 130 -7.91 2.77 -16.20
CA GLU A 130 -9.08 2.98 -17.07
C GLU A 130 -10.34 2.31 -16.51
N LYS A 131 -10.20 1.07 -16.01
CA LYS A 131 -11.30 0.32 -15.38
C LYS A 131 -11.85 1.01 -14.13
N TRP A 132 -11.02 1.78 -13.44
CA TRP A 132 -11.41 2.61 -12.31
C TRP A 132 -11.91 4.00 -12.74
N GLY A 133 -11.86 4.34 -14.03
CA GLY A 133 -12.33 5.61 -14.54
C GLY A 133 -11.47 6.79 -14.10
N LEU A 134 -10.21 6.56 -13.80
CA LEU A 134 -9.25 7.62 -13.51
C LEU A 134 -8.76 8.27 -14.81
N PRO A 135 -8.53 9.58 -14.83
CA PRO A 135 -7.94 10.26 -15.98
C PRO A 135 -6.57 9.70 -16.36
N LYS A 136 -6.34 9.49 -17.68
CA LYS A 136 -5.08 8.93 -18.21
C LYS A 136 -3.83 9.72 -17.82
N LYS A 137 -3.95 11.01 -17.51
CA LYS A 137 -2.84 11.83 -17.02
C LYS A 137 -2.19 11.33 -15.75
N TYR A 138 -2.88 10.49 -14.97
CA TYR A 138 -2.35 9.86 -13.76
C TYR A 138 -1.64 8.54 -14.03
N PHE A 139 -1.62 8.06 -15.28
CA PHE A 139 -0.82 6.90 -15.66
C PHE A 139 0.61 7.34 -16.00
N MET A 140 1.44 7.44 -14.98
CA MET A 140 2.85 7.81 -15.06
C MET A 140 3.70 6.89 -14.16
N PRO A 141 3.73 5.57 -14.44
CA PRO A 141 4.31 4.59 -13.52
C PRO A 141 5.82 4.79 -13.30
N GLN A 142 6.56 5.27 -14.31
CA GLN A 142 7.99 5.53 -14.18
C GLN A 142 8.25 6.72 -13.25
N GLU A 143 7.58 7.83 -13.48
CA GLU A 143 7.74 9.07 -12.71
C GLU A 143 7.29 8.87 -11.25
N LEU A 144 6.21 8.12 -11.03
CA LEU A 144 5.74 7.79 -9.69
C LEU A 144 6.74 6.90 -8.94
N LEU A 145 7.37 5.93 -9.63
CA LEU A 145 8.39 5.07 -9.05
C LEU A 145 9.64 5.86 -8.67
N GLU A 146 10.11 6.72 -9.56
CA GLU A 146 11.29 7.57 -9.33
C GLU A 146 11.03 8.52 -8.16
N HIS A 147 9.85 9.14 -8.10
CA HIS A 147 9.47 10.00 -6.99
C HIS A 147 9.37 9.22 -5.66
N ALA A 148 8.75 8.05 -5.66
CA ALA A 148 8.71 7.19 -4.46
C ALA A 148 10.13 6.81 -3.98
N ALA A 149 11.03 6.51 -4.92
CA ALA A 149 12.43 6.24 -4.59
C ALA A 149 13.16 7.48 -4.03
N GLU A 150 12.82 8.69 -4.50
CA GLU A 150 13.34 9.92 -3.88
C GLU A 150 12.87 10.07 -2.43
N LEU A 151 11.63 9.75 -2.13
CA LEU A 151 11.07 9.83 -0.78
C LEU A 151 11.67 8.79 0.17
N LEU A 152 12.20 7.68 -0.35
CA LEU A 152 12.71 6.54 0.41
C LEU A 152 14.02 6.85 1.14
N LYS A 153 14.19 6.33 2.36
CA LYS A 153 15.44 6.33 3.12
C LYS A 153 16.09 4.96 3.28
N LYS A 154 15.29 3.88 3.41
CA LYS A 154 15.79 2.52 3.71
C LYS A 154 15.29 1.49 2.74
N GLU A 155 14.02 1.05 2.89
CA GLU A 155 13.47 -0.02 2.08
C GLU A 155 12.06 0.30 1.59
N MET A 156 11.76 -0.11 0.34
CA MET A 156 10.42 -0.07 -0.24
C MET A 156 10.00 -1.49 -0.66
N PHE A 157 8.82 -1.89 -0.22
CA PHE A 157 8.21 -3.17 -0.56
C PHE A 157 7.09 -2.94 -1.59
N ILE A 158 7.25 -3.51 -2.79
CA ILE A 158 6.28 -3.43 -3.88
C ILE A 158 5.69 -4.82 -4.12
N VAL A 159 4.38 -4.90 -4.31
CA VAL A 159 3.67 -6.13 -4.68
C VAL A 159 2.82 -5.89 -5.91
N ASN A 160 3.04 -6.66 -6.97
CA ASN A 160 2.27 -6.63 -8.22
C ASN A 160 1.30 -7.81 -8.34
N GLN A 161 0.28 -7.68 -9.18
CA GLN A 161 -0.66 -8.77 -9.47
C GLN A 161 -0.26 -9.50 -10.76
N GLY A 162 0.11 -10.77 -10.61
CA GLY A 162 0.46 -11.62 -11.75
C GLY A 162 1.84 -11.34 -12.34
N GLU A 163 2.31 -12.29 -13.11
CA GLU A 163 3.65 -12.30 -13.69
C GLU A 163 3.89 -11.14 -14.66
N GLN A 164 2.89 -10.83 -15.50
CA GLN A 164 2.99 -9.75 -16.49
C GLN A 164 3.23 -8.38 -15.84
N GLU A 165 2.51 -8.07 -14.76
CA GLU A 165 2.73 -6.81 -14.04
C GLU A 165 4.11 -6.81 -13.35
N ALA A 166 4.56 -7.96 -12.83
CA ALA A 166 5.88 -8.09 -12.24
C ALA A 166 7.01 -7.86 -13.26
N GLU A 167 6.90 -8.41 -14.47
CA GLU A 167 7.87 -8.14 -15.54
C GLU A 167 7.93 -6.67 -15.94
N ILE A 168 6.78 -5.98 -15.97
CA ILE A 168 6.74 -4.55 -16.26
C ILE A 168 7.37 -3.77 -15.11
N GLN A 169 7.04 -4.11 -13.86
CA GLN A 169 7.63 -3.49 -12.67
C GLN A 169 9.15 -3.63 -12.67
N GLN A 170 9.68 -4.80 -13.03
CA GLN A 170 11.11 -5.03 -13.13
C GLN A 170 11.77 -4.08 -14.13
N LYS A 171 11.17 -3.92 -15.32
CA LYS A 171 11.67 -2.98 -16.34
C LYS A 171 11.65 -1.52 -15.86
N LEU A 172 10.65 -1.13 -15.06
CA LEU A 172 10.58 0.21 -14.46
C LEU A 172 11.70 0.40 -13.44
N LEU A 173 11.96 -0.59 -12.58
CA LEU A 173 13.04 -0.57 -11.60
C LEU A 173 14.42 -0.48 -12.27
N ASP A 174 14.64 -1.29 -13.32
CA ASP A 174 15.90 -1.29 -14.10
C ASP A 174 16.15 0.08 -14.75
N ARG A 175 15.11 0.69 -15.35
CA ARG A 175 15.19 2.03 -15.96
C ARG A 175 15.49 3.13 -14.94
N ALA A 176 14.91 3.02 -13.75
CA ALA A 176 15.19 3.94 -12.65
C ALA A 176 16.57 3.72 -12.01
N GLY A 177 17.31 2.68 -12.40
CA GLY A 177 18.61 2.34 -11.83
C GLY A 177 18.57 1.94 -10.37
N LEU A 178 17.43 1.45 -9.90
CA LEU A 178 17.22 1.09 -8.49
C LEU A 178 17.79 -0.31 -8.20
N GLN A 179 18.43 -0.45 -7.04
CA GLN A 179 18.84 -1.75 -6.54
C GLN A 179 17.66 -2.44 -5.87
N TYR A 180 17.35 -3.66 -6.30
CA TYR A 180 16.23 -4.41 -5.75
C TYR A 180 16.51 -5.91 -5.68
N LYS A 181 15.76 -6.59 -4.81
CA LYS A 181 15.66 -8.04 -4.77
C LYS A 181 14.28 -8.43 -5.29
N PHE A 182 14.23 -9.25 -6.35
CA PHE A 182 13.00 -9.92 -6.76
C PHE A 182 12.72 -11.07 -5.80
N LEU A 183 11.55 -11.08 -5.19
CA LEU A 183 11.16 -12.06 -4.16
C LEU A 183 10.43 -13.27 -4.74
N GLY A 184 10.05 -13.23 -6.02
CA GLY A 184 9.18 -14.22 -6.64
C GLY A 184 7.72 -14.04 -6.20
N GLU A 185 6.98 -15.15 -6.18
CA GLU A 185 5.60 -15.17 -5.71
C GLU A 185 5.54 -14.94 -4.20
N VAL A 186 4.68 -14.01 -3.80
CA VAL A 186 4.48 -13.63 -2.39
C VAL A 186 3.52 -14.61 -1.75
N GLU A 187 4.04 -15.47 -0.89
CA GLU A 187 3.27 -16.43 -0.13
C GLU A 187 2.69 -15.81 1.15
N SER A 188 1.50 -16.23 1.51
CA SER A 188 0.86 -15.90 2.79
C SER A 188 0.12 -17.11 3.36
N SER A 189 0.08 -17.19 4.69
CA SER A 189 -0.77 -18.16 5.38
C SER A 189 -2.26 -17.79 5.31
N ILE A 190 -2.58 -16.59 4.84
CA ILE A 190 -3.94 -16.07 4.71
C ILE A 190 -4.36 -16.16 3.23
N GLU A 191 -5.25 -17.10 2.93
CA GLU A 191 -5.81 -17.27 1.59
C GLU A 191 -6.84 -16.17 1.27
N LEU A 192 -6.35 -15.00 0.86
CA LEU A 192 -7.21 -13.85 0.55
C LEU A 192 -7.43 -13.66 -0.96
N PHE A 193 -6.41 -13.93 -1.77
CA PHE A 193 -6.41 -13.65 -3.19
C PHE A 193 -6.22 -14.92 -4.03
N LYS A 194 -6.99 -15.02 -5.12
CA LYS A 194 -6.89 -16.14 -6.07
C LYS A 194 -5.74 -16.00 -7.07
N ASN A 195 -5.36 -14.77 -7.37
CA ASN A 195 -4.30 -14.48 -8.33
C ASN A 195 -2.96 -14.38 -7.61
N PRO A 196 -1.89 -14.94 -8.19
CA PRO A 196 -0.56 -14.84 -7.62
C PRO A 196 -0.11 -13.39 -7.48
N ARG A 197 0.68 -13.12 -6.48
CA ARG A 197 1.29 -11.81 -6.19
C ARG A 197 2.80 -11.94 -6.28
N TYR A 198 3.47 -10.95 -6.84
CA TYR A 198 4.92 -10.96 -6.99
C TYR A 198 5.52 -9.76 -6.28
N GLY A 199 6.58 -10.01 -5.50
CA GLY A 199 7.17 -9.01 -4.63
C GLY A 199 8.53 -8.51 -5.09
N PHE A 200 8.80 -7.25 -4.76
CA PHE A 200 10.11 -6.61 -4.90
C PHE A 200 10.47 -5.90 -3.61
N LEU A 201 11.71 -6.01 -3.20
CA LEU A 201 12.27 -5.26 -2.08
C LEU A 201 13.40 -4.38 -2.60
N ILE A 202 13.19 -3.07 -2.54
CA ILE A 202 14.14 -2.05 -2.98
C ILE A 202 14.86 -1.53 -1.73
N SER A 203 16.19 -1.47 -1.77
CA SER A 203 17.01 -0.93 -0.69
C SER A 203 17.78 0.32 -1.16
N LYS A 204 17.94 1.27 -0.26
CA LYS A 204 18.68 2.53 -0.50
C LYS A 204 19.94 2.59 0.35
#